data_1af47b6802d4fddf6f8514a773c634e5
#
_entry.id   1af47b6802d4fddf6f8514a773c634e5
#
_cell.length_a   1.000
_cell.length_b   1.000
_cell.length_c   1.000
_cell.angle_alpha   90.00
_cell.angle_beta   90.00
_cell.angle_gamma   90.00
#
_symmetry.space_group_name_H-M   'P 1'
#
loop_
_entity.id
_entity.type
_entity.pdbx_description
1 polymer ?
#
loop_
_entity_poly.entity_id
_entity_poly.type
_entity_poly.pdbx_seq_one_letter_code
_entity_poly.pdbx_strand_id
1 'polypeptide(L)'
;MLSVILLARNAAAMGGRCLRSMYHTFHAGGAERDVEFILIDDASDAARGGVVEEMRGFQGAIGRPCRVLQFTARQHYTRGLSFALALARGDEVLFVSHDMALTPAYVATLREVVRGDDSIGCARGTSQYVDCYPHLQVRPAEPFKSLDDVFAFSESQRAEHAAVVEDVELMVGDSMLIPRRAIDRIGALDHRYFGYFGDTDWGLRLQRAGMRSVAARGAWLFHEGAGYYRDQMDAGGQPQEQVDASRMHVVNEAYKVFRTKWDPSLPEDYPGAWSIPYAQLRAIPRPPGWDFIPLIPPPPLICRSF
;
A
#
# COMPACT_ATOMS: atom_id res chain seq x y z
N MET A 1 -4.21 9.96 -16.18
CA MET A 1 -5.17 9.70 -15.06
C MET A 1 -4.47 9.01 -13.90
N LEU A 2 -4.84 9.32 -12.65
CA LEU A 2 -4.37 8.65 -11.44
C LEU A 2 -5.49 7.76 -10.88
N SER A 3 -5.22 6.49 -10.57
CA SER A 3 -6.12 5.65 -9.76
C SER A 3 -5.63 5.63 -8.32
N VAL A 4 -6.48 6.01 -7.36
CA VAL A 4 -6.16 5.94 -5.93
C VAL A 4 -6.92 4.77 -5.32
N ILE A 5 -6.18 3.86 -4.70
CA ILE A 5 -6.71 2.64 -4.08
C ILE A 5 -6.60 2.76 -2.57
N LEU A 6 -7.70 2.54 -1.87
CA LEU A 6 -7.74 2.37 -0.42
C LEU A 6 -8.33 0.99 -0.11
N LEU A 7 -7.58 0.17 0.60
CA LEU A 7 -8.07 -1.08 1.17
C LEU A 7 -8.16 -0.92 2.69
N ALA A 8 -9.33 -1.15 3.26
CA ALA A 8 -9.54 -1.02 4.69
C ALA A 8 -10.37 -2.18 5.24
N ARG A 9 -10.24 -2.44 6.53
CA ARG A 9 -11.08 -3.40 7.25
C ARG A 9 -11.30 -2.90 8.67
N ASN A 10 -12.55 -2.89 9.13
CA ASN A 10 -12.94 -2.33 10.44
C ASN A 10 -12.43 -0.88 10.61
N ALA A 11 -12.08 -0.46 11.83
CA ALA A 11 -11.38 0.79 12.11
C ALA A 11 -11.99 2.04 11.44
N ALA A 12 -13.31 2.22 11.53
CA ALA A 12 -14.03 3.31 10.86
C ALA A 12 -13.45 4.70 11.18
N ALA A 13 -13.06 4.95 12.43
CA ALA A 13 -12.48 6.23 12.83
C ALA A 13 -11.13 6.51 12.13
N MET A 14 -10.28 5.50 12.00
CA MET A 14 -8.98 5.57 11.34
C MET A 14 -9.16 5.74 9.82
N GLY A 15 -9.97 4.88 9.21
CA GLY A 15 -10.32 4.97 7.79
C GLY A 15 -10.99 6.30 7.44
N GLY A 16 -11.85 6.84 8.31
CA GLY A 16 -12.45 8.15 8.16
C GLY A 16 -11.43 9.29 8.19
N ARG A 17 -10.37 9.20 9.03
CA ARG A 17 -9.27 10.19 9.00
C ARG A 17 -8.48 10.12 7.69
N CYS A 18 -8.18 8.91 7.22
CA CYS A 18 -7.54 8.71 5.92
C CYS A 18 -8.37 9.31 4.79
N LEU A 19 -9.64 8.98 4.70
CA LEU A 19 -10.57 9.50 3.69
C LEU A 19 -10.72 11.04 3.74
N ARG A 20 -10.75 11.64 4.94
CA ARG A 20 -10.71 13.11 5.06
C ARG A 20 -9.43 13.71 4.49
N SER A 21 -8.28 13.13 4.78
CA SER A 21 -7.01 13.61 4.20
C SER A 21 -6.99 13.47 2.66
N MET A 22 -7.51 12.37 2.12
CA MET A 22 -7.67 12.17 0.68
C MET A 22 -8.63 13.21 0.08
N TYR A 23 -9.74 13.50 0.76
CA TYR A 23 -10.68 14.55 0.32
C TYR A 23 -9.96 15.90 0.19
N HIS A 24 -9.27 16.35 1.24
CA HIS A 24 -8.53 17.60 1.19
C HIS A 24 -7.41 17.61 0.14
N THR A 25 -6.72 16.50 -0.03
CA THR A 25 -5.66 16.35 -1.04
C THR A 25 -6.20 16.54 -2.47
N PHE A 26 -7.36 16.01 -2.79
CA PHE A 26 -7.87 15.98 -4.17
C PHE A 26 -9.00 16.98 -4.45
N HIS A 27 -9.74 17.45 -3.43
CA HIS A 27 -10.80 18.42 -3.61
C HIS A 27 -10.28 19.86 -3.57
N ALA A 28 -9.50 20.22 -2.56
CA ALA A 28 -9.01 21.58 -2.35
C ALA A 28 -7.80 21.95 -3.23
N GLY A 29 -6.98 20.98 -3.58
CA GLY A 29 -5.70 21.20 -4.26
C GLY A 29 -5.78 21.49 -5.75
N GLY A 30 -6.95 21.36 -6.39
CA GLY A 30 -7.19 21.77 -7.79
C GLY A 30 -6.31 21.15 -8.88
N ALA A 31 -5.15 20.61 -8.54
CA ALA A 31 -4.11 20.20 -9.48
C ALA A 31 -4.42 18.87 -10.20
N GLU A 32 -5.07 17.93 -9.51
CA GLU A 32 -5.35 16.60 -10.05
C GLU A 32 -6.83 16.42 -10.34
N ARG A 33 -7.24 16.89 -11.54
CA ARG A 33 -8.64 16.72 -11.98
C ARG A 33 -8.93 15.34 -12.54
N ASP A 34 -7.91 14.66 -13.05
CA ASP A 34 -8.01 13.36 -13.73
C ASP A 34 -7.63 12.24 -12.74
N VAL A 35 -8.54 11.97 -11.78
CA VAL A 35 -8.37 10.97 -10.72
C VAL A 35 -9.63 10.12 -10.56
N GLU A 36 -9.46 8.82 -10.35
CA GLU A 36 -10.51 7.89 -9.90
C GLU A 36 -10.13 7.28 -8.55
N PHE A 37 -11.14 6.88 -7.78
CA PHE A 37 -10.97 6.22 -6.50
C PHE A 37 -11.56 4.81 -6.53
N ILE A 38 -10.84 3.86 -5.91
CA ILE A 38 -11.25 2.49 -5.72
C ILE A 38 -11.11 2.19 -4.23
N LEU A 39 -12.22 2.25 -3.51
CA LEU A 39 -12.28 2.06 -2.07
C LEU A 39 -12.82 0.66 -1.80
N ILE A 40 -12.07 -0.14 -1.06
CA ILE A 40 -12.42 -1.54 -0.81
C ILE A 40 -12.51 -1.79 0.70
N ASP A 41 -13.67 -2.28 1.11
CA ASP A 41 -13.88 -2.85 2.44
C ASP A 41 -13.61 -4.37 2.39
N ASP A 42 -12.58 -4.82 3.11
CA ASP A 42 -12.18 -6.24 3.18
C ASP A 42 -13.02 -7.02 4.21
N ALA A 43 -14.34 -7.08 3.97
CA ALA A 43 -15.30 -7.79 4.80
C ALA A 43 -15.24 -7.36 6.28
N SER A 44 -15.43 -6.07 6.54
CA SER A 44 -15.54 -5.54 7.90
C SER A 44 -16.67 -6.20 8.68
N ASP A 45 -16.42 -6.39 9.96
CA ASP A 45 -17.43 -6.84 10.91
C ASP A 45 -18.38 -5.67 11.26
N ALA A 46 -19.64 -5.82 10.97
CA ALA A 46 -20.66 -4.79 11.26
C ALA A 46 -20.71 -4.42 12.76
N ALA A 47 -20.42 -5.37 13.66
CA ALA A 47 -20.39 -5.13 15.10
C ALA A 47 -19.19 -4.27 15.53
N ARG A 48 -18.16 -4.13 14.69
CA ARG A 48 -16.95 -3.33 14.93
C ARG A 48 -16.96 -1.97 14.24
N GLY A 49 -18.08 -1.52 13.72
CA GLY A 49 -18.19 -0.26 13.00
C GLY A 49 -17.41 -0.29 11.69
N GLY A 50 -18.05 -0.82 10.64
CA GLY A 50 -17.44 -0.93 9.31
C GLY A 50 -17.08 0.43 8.70
N VAL A 51 -15.98 0.47 7.96
CA VAL A 51 -15.49 1.67 7.27
C VAL A 51 -16.33 2.04 6.03
N VAL A 52 -17.27 1.19 5.63
CA VAL A 52 -18.08 1.35 4.40
C VAL A 52 -18.87 2.66 4.39
N GLU A 53 -19.44 3.06 5.52
CA GLU A 53 -20.21 4.32 5.59
C GLU A 53 -19.32 5.55 5.40
N GLU A 54 -18.10 5.52 5.92
CA GLU A 54 -17.09 6.54 5.68
C GLU A 54 -16.70 6.60 4.18
N MET A 55 -16.54 5.44 3.54
CA MET A 55 -16.26 5.35 2.11
C MET A 55 -17.41 5.88 1.26
N ARG A 56 -18.67 5.61 1.63
CA ARG A 56 -19.85 6.14 0.95
C ARG A 56 -19.97 7.66 1.13
N GLY A 57 -19.71 8.16 2.33
CA GLY A 57 -19.65 9.59 2.60
C GLY A 57 -18.61 10.29 1.71
N PHE A 58 -17.42 9.72 1.63
CA PHE A 58 -16.36 10.20 0.72
C PHE A 58 -16.81 10.17 -0.75
N GLN A 59 -17.39 9.06 -1.21
CA GLN A 59 -17.90 8.91 -2.58
C GLN A 59 -18.91 10.02 -2.93
N GLY A 60 -19.85 10.31 -2.03
CA GLY A 60 -20.84 11.36 -2.21
C GLY A 60 -20.25 12.76 -2.25
N ALA A 61 -19.14 13.00 -1.54
CA ALA A 61 -18.55 14.32 -1.39
C ALA A 61 -17.48 14.67 -2.43
N ILE A 62 -16.70 13.68 -2.94
CA ILE A 62 -15.49 13.96 -3.70
C ILE A 62 -15.72 14.55 -5.09
N GLY A 63 -16.88 14.33 -5.69
CA GLY A 63 -17.22 14.85 -7.03
C GLY A 63 -16.30 14.28 -8.15
N ARG A 64 -15.78 13.09 -7.97
CA ARG A 64 -14.89 12.38 -8.90
C ARG A 64 -15.38 10.94 -9.09
N PRO A 65 -14.98 10.23 -10.15
CA PRO A 65 -15.24 8.80 -10.28
C PRO A 65 -14.74 8.05 -9.04
N CYS A 66 -15.65 7.42 -8.32
CA CYS A 66 -15.35 6.70 -7.08
C CYS A 66 -16.19 5.43 -7.01
N ARG A 67 -15.52 4.30 -6.82
CA ARG A 67 -16.16 3.00 -6.62
C ARG A 67 -15.92 2.55 -5.19
N VAL A 68 -17.00 2.19 -4.50
CA VAL A 68 -16.95 1.56 -3.18
C VAL A 68 -17.33 0.09 -3.35
N LEU A 69 -16.44 -0.79 -2.95
CA LEU A 69 -16.61 -2.23 -3.06
C LEU A 69 -16.52 -2.85 -1.66
N GLN A 70 -17.35 -3.85 -1.41
CA GLN A 70 -17.29 -4.62 -0.17
C GLN A 70 -17.14 -6.10 -0.49
N PHE A 71 -16.09 -6.73 0.01
CA PHE A 71 -15.95 -8.17 -0.08
C PHE A 71 -16.91 -8.88 0.88
N THR A 72 -17.45 -10.00 0.45
CA THR A 72 -18.32 -10.84 1.27
C THR A 72 -17.52 -11.77 2.21
N ALA A 73 -16.24 -11.95 1.95
CA ALA A 73 -15.29 -12.69 2.78
C ALA A 73 -13.91 -12.02 2.70
N ARG A 74 -13.17 -12.07 3.80
CA ARG A 74 -11.84 -11.46 3.92
C ARG A 74 -10.89 -11.97 2.84
N GLN A 75 -10.28 -11.05 2.10
CA GLN A 75 -9.31 -11.32 1.04
C GLN A 75 -7.87 -11.00 1.45
N HIS A 76 -7.70 -10.26 2.54
CA HIS A 76 -6.42 -9.72 2.99
C HIS A 76 -5.78 -8.74 2.00
N TYR A 77 -4.65 -8.14 2.41
CA TYR A 77 -3.96 -7.09 1.69
C TYR A 77 -3.62 -7.46 0.23
N THR A 78 -2.90 -8.55 0.04
CA THR A 78 -2.34 -8.90 -1.28
C THR A 78 -3.41 -9.15 -2.33
N ARG A 79 -4.44 -9.93 -1.98
CA ARG A 79 -5.55 -10.21 -2.90
C ARG A 79 -6.41 -8.98 -3.14
N GLY A 80 -6.71 -8.23 -2.09
CA GLY A 80 -7.49 -7.00 -2.20
C GLY A 80 -6.82 -5.99 -3.13
N LEU A 81 -5.52 -5.77 -2.97
CA LEU A 81 -4.75 -4.90 -3.86
C LEU A 81 -4.67 -5.46 -5.29
N SER A 82 -4.46 -6.76 -5.46
CA SER A 82 -4.45 -7.39 -6.79
C SER A 82 -5.77 -7.17 -7.54
N PHE A 83 -6.92 -7.32 -6.87
CA PHE A 83 -8.22 -7.02 -7.46
C PHE A 83 -8.40 -5.54 -7.78
N ALA A 84 -7.92 -4.66 -6.91
CA ALA A 84 -7.98 -3.22 -7.14
C ALA A 84 -7.15 -2.81 -8.36
N LEU A 85 -5.96 -3.39 -8.55
CA LEU A 85 -5.13 -3.17 -9.74
C LEU A 85 -5.84 -3.56 -11.03
N ALA A 86 -6.62 -4.66 -11.02
CA ALA A 86 -7.40 -5.08 -12.18
C ALA A 86 -8.55 -4.11 -12.52
N LEU A 87 -9.02 -3.34 -11.55
CA LEU A 87 -10.08 -2.34 -11.73
C LEU A 87 -9.53 -0.95 -12.06
N ALA A 88 -8.28 -0.68 -11.74
CA ALA A 88 -7.64 0.62 -11.95
C ALA A 88 -7.43 0.90 -13.45
N ARG A 89 -7.77 2.12 -13.89
CA ARG A 89 -7.66 2.57 -15.27
C ARG A 89 -6.58 3.61 -15.49
N GLY A 90 -6.02 4.13 -14.39
CA GLY A 90 -5.01 5.19 -14.42
C GLY A 90 -3.69 4.74 -15.02
N ASP A 91 -2.95 5.69 -15.59
CA ASP A 91 -1.57 5.51 -16.03
C ASP A 91 -0.62 5.35 -14.83
N GLU A 92 -1.10 5.78 -13.67
CA GLU A 92 -0.45 5.68 -12.39
C GLU A 92 -1.45 5.16 -11.34
N VAL A 93 -1.01 4.30 -10.46
CA VAL A 93 -1.83 3.73 -9.38
C VAL A 93 -1.18 4.04 -8.05
N LEU A 94 -1.86 4.80 -7.20
CA LEU A 94 -1.44 5.10 -5.84
C LEU A 94 -2.22 4.21 -4.86
N PHE A 95 -1.51 3.37 -4.14
CA PHE A 95 -2.06 2.65 -3.00
C PHE A 95 -1.82 3.44 -1.71
N VAL A 96 -2.82 3.47 -0.83
CA VAL A 96 -2.76 4.12 0.49
C VAL A 96 -3.38 3.20 1.53
N SER A 97 -2.66 2.93 2.61
CA SER A 97 -3.21 2.23 3.78
C SER A 97 -4.17 3.12 4.57
N HIS A 98 -5.16 2.51 5.19
CA HIS A 98 -6.23 3.23 5.90
C HIS A 98 -5.79 3.92 7.20
N ASP A 99 -4.58 3.65 7.68
CA ASP A 99 -3.95 4.27 8.85
C ASP A 99 -3.01 5.44 8.50
N MET A 100 -3.19 6.00 7.30
CA MET A 100 -2.38 7.11 6.79
C MET A 100 -3.19 8.39 6.60
N ALA A 101 -2.51 9.53 6.66
CA ALA A 101 -3.03 10.79 6.14
C ALA A 101 -2.23 11.20 4.90
N LEU A 102 -2.89 11.11 3.74
CA LEU A 102 -2.32 11.49 2.46
C LEU A 102 -2.18 13.00 2.35
N THR A 103 -1.13 13.48 1.69
CA THR A 103 -0.88 14.91 1.51
C THR A 103 -0.71 15.28 0.03
N PRO A 104 -1.02 16.53 -0.38
CA PRO A 104 -0.76 16.97 -1.75
C PRO A 104 0.71 16.86 -2.16
N ALA A 105 1.63 17.23 -1.25
CA ALA A 105 3.07 17.16 -1.49
C ALA A 105 3.54 15.72 -1.73
N TYR A 106 3.02 14.75 -0.98
CA TYR A 106 3.34 13.33 -1.17
C TYR A 106 2.98 12.86 -2.58
N VAL A 107 1.75 13.13 -3.00
CA VAL A 107 1.26 12.72 -4.33
C VAL A 107 2.08 13.39 -5.43
N ALA A 108 2.28 14.70 -5.34
CA ALA A 108 3.02 15.46 -6.35
C ALA A 108 4.46 14.95 -6.50
N THR A 109 5.17 14.78 -5.37
CA THR A 109 6.57 14.33 -5.39
C THR A 109 6.73 12.92 -5.97
N LEU A 110 5.88 11.96 -5.56
CA LEU A 110 5.95 10.61 -6.13
C LEU A 110 5.69 10.61 -7.63
N ARG A 111 4.72 11.40 -8.10
CA ARG A 111 4.41 11.49 -9.53
C ARG A 111 5.55 12.15 -10.34
N GLU A 112 6.16 13.19 -9.81
CA GLU A 112 7.34 13.82 -10.42
C GLU A 112 8.48 12.80 -10.56
N VAL A 113 8.77 12.04 -9.51
CA VAL A 113 9.83 11.02 -9.51
C VAL A 113 9.55 9.91 -10.52
N VAL A 114 8.34 9.37 -10.54
CA VAL A 114 7.97 8.25 -11.44
C VAL A 114 7.92 8.70 -12.91
N ARG A 115 7.51 9.94 -13.16
CA ARG A 115 7.47 10.51 -14.53
C ARG A 115 8.83 10.97 -15.04
N GLY A 116 9.73 11.30 -14.12
CA GLY A 116 11.08 11.76 -14.46
C GLY A 116 12.05 10.65 -14.88
N ASP A 117 11.72 9.37 -14.55
CA ASP A 117 12.58 8.22 -14.85
C ASP A 117 11.75 6.97 -15.16
N ASP A 118 11.77 6.56 -16.43
CA ASP A 118 11.03 5.39 -16.91
C ASP A 118 11.54 4.05 -16.36
N SER A 119 12.75 4.01 -15.80
CA SER A 119 13.27 2.82 -15.12
C SER A 119 12.61 2.56 -13.77
N ILE A 120 11.93 3.56 -13.18
CA ILE A 120 11.23 3.42 -11.91
C ILE A 120 9.90 2.70 -12.13
N GLY A 121 9.76 1.55 -11.47
CA GLY A 121 8.54 0.75 -11.51
C GLY A 121 7.68 0.88 -10.25
N CYS A 122 8.24 1.39 -9.16
CA CYS A 122 7.52 1.69 -7.93
C CYS A 122 8.25 2.78 -7.15
N ALA A 123 7.50 3.74 -6.61
CA ALA A 123 8.01 4.76 -5.72
C ALA A 123 7.19 4.82 -4.43
N ARG A 124 7.89 4.95 -3.31
CA ARG A 124 7.31 5.22 -2.00
C ARG A 124 7.91 6.50 -1.41
N GLY A 125 7.35 6.97 -0.32
CA GLY A 125 7.90 8.12 0.40
C GLY A 125 8.42 7.76 1.79
N THR A 126 8.50 8.77 2.63
CA THR A 126 8.87 8.74 4.04
C THR A 126 7.65 8.98 4.93
N SER A 127 7.75 8.64 6.20
CA SER A 127 6.73 8.92 7.21
C SER A 127 7.34 8.83 8.62
N GLN A 128 6.58 9.15 9.66
CA GLN A 128 7.08 8.94 11.03
C GLN A 128 7.17 7.46 11.44
N TYR A 129 6.54 6.57 10.68
CA TYR A 129 6.62 5.11 10.87
C TYR A 129 6.78 4.42 9.51
N VAL A 130 7.89 3.74 9.31
CA VAL A 130 8.19 2.99 8.09
C VAL A 130 8.67 1.59 8.45
N ASP A 131 7.95 0.57 8.01
CA ASP A 131 8.38 -0.81 8.18
C ASP A 131 9.65 -1.09 7.37
N CYS A 132 10.54 -1.91 7.90
CA CYS A 132 11.79 -2.36 7.29
C CYS A 132 12.84 -1.28 7.02
N TYR A 133 12.51 0.01 6.97
CA TYR A 133 13.41 1.10 6.64
C TYR A 133 13.48 2.19 7.72
N PRO A 134 14.13 1.96 8.87
CA PRO A 134 14.25 2.98 9.94
C PRO A 134 14.83 4.31 9.48
N HIS A 135 15.75 4.31 8.49
CA HIS A 135 16.37 5.51 7.93
C HIS A 135 15.43 6.38 7.07
N LEU A 136 14.27 5.84 6.68
CA LEU A 136 13.19 6.57 6.01
C LEU A 136 12.16 7.14 6.99
N GLN A 137 12.32 6.88 8.30
CA GLN A 137 11.46 7.47 9.30
C GLN A 137 11.84 8.93 9.54
N VAL A 138 10.89 9.82 9.29
CA VAL A 138 11.03 11.25 9.52
C VAL A 138 9.93 11.67 10.50
N ARG A 139 10.32 11.99 11.73
CA ARG A 139 9.38 12.33 12.81
C ARG A 139 9.33 13.84 13.01
N PRO A 140 8.11 14.42 13.16
CA PRO A 140 7.99 15.81 13.59
C PRO A 140 8.55 15.98 15.00
N ALA A 141 9.07 17.18 15.30
CA ALA A 141 9.55 17.50 16.63
C ALA A 141 8.41 17.53 17.68
N GLU A 142 7.23 17.95 17.26
CA GLU A 142 6.03 18.01 18.10
C GLU A 142 4.87 17.26 17.43
N PRO A 143 3.95 16.70 18.21
CA PRO A 143 2.73 16.08 17.67
C PRO A 143 1.88 17.07 16.87
N PHE A 144 1.32 16.63 15.76
CA PHE A 144 0.38 17.43 14.98
C PHE A 144 -0.94 17.66 15.70
N LYS A 145 -1.47 18.87 15.60
CA LYS A 145 -2.75 19.27 16.21
C LYS A 145 -3.89 19.28 15.18
N SER A 146 -3.54 19.37 13.90
CA SER A 146 -4.50 19.48 12.81
C SER A 146 -3.98 18.78 11.55
N LEU A 147 -4.85 18.59 10.57
CA LEU A 147 -4.48 18.12 9.24
C LEU A 147 -3.63 19.17 8.49
N ASP A 148 -3.87 20.46 8.75
CA ASP A 148 -3.07 21.53 8.15
C ASP A 148 -1.62 21.48 8.61
N ASP A 149 -1.35 21.13 9.87
CA ASP A 149 0.03 20.90 10.35
C ASP A 149 0.71 19.74 9.62
N VAL A 150 -0.04 18.67 9.36
CA VAL A 150 0.45 17.51 8.57
C VAL A 150 0.80 17.94 7.15
N PHE A 151 -0.04 18.75 6.53
CA PHE A 151 0.21 19.25 5.17
C PHE A 151 1.40 20.21 5.13
N ALA A 152 1.48 21.15 6.07
CA ALA A 152 2.60 22.08 6.16
C ALA A 152 3.93 21.36 6.38
N PHE A 153 3.96 20.33 7.23
CA PHE A 153 5.16 19.51 7.44
C PHE A 153 5.55 18.74 6.17
N SER A 154 4.58 18.17 5.47
CA SER A 154 4.82 17.47 4.22
C SER A 154 5.39 18.39 3.13
N GLU A 155 4.86 19.62 3.02
CA GLU A 155 5.40 20.63 2.11
C GLU A 155 6.84 21.04 2.47
N SER A 156 7.17 21.16 3.76
CA SER A 156 8.55 21.44 4.19
C SER A 156 9.50 20.31 3.78
N GLN A 157 9.10 19.04 3.92
CA GLN A 157 9.90 17.89 3.49
C GLN A 157 10.11 17.88 1.97
N ARG A 158 9.07 18.23 1.21
CA ARG A 158 9.19 18.38 -0.23
C ARG A 158 10.16 19.49 -0.60
N ALA A 159 10.06 20.65 0.02
CA ALA A 159 10.95 21.80 -0.26
C ALA A 159 12.42 21.46 0.03
N GLU A 160 12.68 20.68 1.08
CA GLU A 160 14.04 20.34 1.51
C GLU A 160 14.64 19.15 0.74
N HIS A 161 13.83 18.16 0.36
CA HIS A 161 14.32 16.86 -0.10
C HIS A 161 13.76 16.39 -1.45
N ALA A 162 13.06 17.23 -2.23
CA ALA A 162 12.39 16.82 -3.47
C ALA A 162 13.29 16.07 -4.47
N ALA A 163 14.57 16.44 -4.55
CA ALA A 163 15.52 15.83 -5.48
C ALA A 163 16.18 14.54 -4.95
N VAL A 164 15.91 14.16 -3.69
CA VAL A 164 16.57 13.01 -3.05
C VAL A 164 15.77 11.75 -3.29
N VAL A 165 16.27 10.89 -4.17
CA VAL A 165 15.68 9.58 -4.52
C VAL A 165 16.74 8.51 -4.30
N GLU A 166 16.37 7.44 -3.59
CA GLU A 166 17.25 6.30 -3.31
C GLU A 166 16.60 4.98 -3.70
N ASP A 167 17.41 4.01 -4.15
CA ASP A 167 16.93 2.66 -4.42
C ASP A 167 16.59 1.93 -3.12
N VAL A 168 15.48 1.18 -3.12
CA VAL A 168 15.09 0.32 -2.01
C VAL A 168 15.06 -1.14 -2.45
N GLU A 169 15.61 -2.01 -1.63
CA GLU A 169 15.70 -3.44 -1.95
C GLU A 169 14.36 -4.13 -1.83
N LEU A 170 13.61 -3.82 -0.79
CA LEU A 170 12.29 -4.38 -0.53
C LEU A 170 11.20 -3.37 -0.87
N MET A 171 10.20 -3.81 -1.62
CA MET A 171 8.96 -3.07 -1.70
C MET A 171 8.15 -3.34 -0.43
N VAL A 172 7.74 -2.28 0.25
CA VAL A 172 6.86 -2.33 1.41
C VAL A 172 5.54 -1.68 1.04
N GLY A 173 4.48 -2.44 1.16
CA GLY A 173 3.17 -2.13 0.59
C GLY A 173 2.28 -1.23 1.46
N ASP A 174 2.83 -0.27 2.18
CA ASP A 174 2.08 0.64 3.04
C ASP A 174 1.47 1.82 2.26
N SER A 175 2.27 2.52 1.45
CA SER A 175 1.81 3.51 0.46
C SER A 175 2.82 3.59 -0.68
N MET A 176 2.35 3.42 -1.91
CA MET A 176 3.22 3.36 -3.08
C MET A 176 2.52 3.84 -4.35
N LEU A 177 3.29 4.47 -5.21
CA LEU A 177 2.88 4.84 -6.57
C LEU A 177 3.50 3.86 -7.56
N ILE A 178 2.65 3.25 -8.37
CA ILE A 178 3.01 2.25 -9.38
C ILE A 178 2.61 2.79 -10.76
N PRO A 179 3.52 3.03 -11.69
CA PRO A 179 3.18 3.40 -13.06
C PRO A 179 2.59 2.20 -13.82
N ARG A 180 1.67 2.45 -14.75
CA ARG A 180 1.01 1.42 -15.54
C ARG A 180 2.01 0.50 -16.26
N ARG A 181 3.11 1.06 -16.78
CA ARG A 181 4.17 0.28 -17.42
C ARG A 181 4.75 -0.84 -16.55
N ALA A 182 4.79 -0.65 -15.22
CA ALA A 182 5.22 -1.70 -14.31
C ALA A 182 4.18 -2.82 -14.19
N ILE A 183 2.89 -2.43 -14.08
CA ILE A 183 1.77 -3.38 -14.04
C ILE A 183 1.71 -4.18 -15.35
N ASP A 184 1.86 -3.52 -16.50
CA ASP A 184 1.86 -4.16 -17.81
C ASP A 184 3.05 -5.11 -17.98
N ARG A 185 4.18 -4.82 -17.32
CA ARG A 185 5.42 -5.61 -17.41
C ARG A 185 5.39 -6.88 -16.56
N ILE A 186 4.85 -6.82 -15.34
CA ILE A 186 4.91 -7.94 -14.37
C ILE A 186 3.54 -8.35 -13.83
N GLY A 187 2.47 -7.65 -14.19
CA GLY A 187 1.11 -7.97 -13.78
C GLY A 187 0.79 -7.65 -12.32
N ALA A 188 -0.14 -8.42 -11.75
CA ALA A 188 -0.67 -8.29 -10.41
C ALA A 188 0.30 -8.75 -9.31
N LEU A 189 -0.07 -8.50 -8.05
CA LEU A 189 0.48 -9.24 -6.92
C LEU A 189 0.00 -10.70 -6.99
N ASP A 190 0.84 -11.61 -6.53
CA ASP A 190 0.53 -13.03 -6.54
C ASP A 190 -0.51 -13.36 -5.47
N HIS A 191 -1.71 -13.70 -5.90
CA HIS A 191 -2.88 -13.95 -5.04
C HIS A 191 -2.77 -15.20 -4.15
N ARG A 192 -1.70 -16.00 -4.29
CA ARG A 192 -1.39 -17.10 -3.36
C ARG A 192 -0.96 -16.57 -1.99
N TYR A 193 -0.40 -15.35 -1.94
CA TYR A 193 -0.11 -14.68 -0.68
C TYR A 193 -1.38 -14.07 -0.06
N PHE A 194 -1.44 -14.08 1.27
CA PHE A 194 -2.54 -13.44 2.00
C PHE A 194 -2.18 -12.01 2.38
N GLY A 195 -1.64 -11.78 3.55
CA GLY A 195 -1.34 -10.44 4.06
C GLY A 195 0.11 -10.00 3.95
N TYR A 196 1.06 -10.93 3.76
CA TYR A 196 2.49 -10.67 3.77
C TYR A 196 3.16 -11.27 2.55
N PHE A 197 4.37 -10.80 2.23
CA PHE A 197 5.21 -11.25 1.11
C PHE A 197 4.67 -10.97 -0.30
N GLY A 198 3.43 -10.53 -0.46
CA GLY A 198 2.90 -10.22 -1.77
C GLY A 198 3.59 -9.01 -2.42
N ASP A 199 3.86 -7.99 -1.62
CA ASP A 199 4.64 -6.80 -1.99
C ASP A 199 6.12 -7.13 -2.22
N THR A 200 6.74 -7.92 -1.33
CA THR A 200 8.11 -8.41 -1.49
C THR A 200 8.27 -9.20 -2.79
N ASP A 201 7.38 -10.15 -3.06
CA ASP A 201 7.35 -10.92 -4.31
C ASP A 201 7.22 -10.03 -5.53
N TRP A 202 6.29 -9.07 -5.48
CA TRP A 202 6.05 -8.14 -6.58
C TRP A 202 7.29 -7.28 -6.84
N GLY A 203 7.92 -6.75 -5.79
CA GLY A 203 9.16 -5.97 -5.88
C GLY A 203 10.32 -6.77 -6.48
N LEU A 204 10.50 -8.03 -6.08
CA LEU A 204 11.51 -8.91 -6.66
C LEU A 204 11.27 -9.16 -8.16
N ARG A 205 10.02 -9.43 -8.56
CA ARG A 205 9.67 -9.59 -9.99
C ARG A 205 9.91 -8.30 -10.78
N LEU A 206 9.59 -7.15 -10.19
CA LEU A 206 9.85 -5.84 -10.77
C LEU A 206 11.34 -5.63 -11.06
N GLN A 207 12.19 -5.90 -10.08
CA GLN A 207 13.64 -5.75 -10.20
C GLN A 207 14.24 -6.75 -11.21
N ARG A 208 13.72 -7.98 -11.27
CA ARG A 208 14.09 -8.95 -12.31
C ARG A 208 13.70 -8.49 -13.72
N ALA A 209 12.63 -7.73 -13.84
CA ALA A 209 12.22 -7.11 -15.10
C ALA A 209 13.07 -5.88 -15.49
N GLY A 210 14.10 -5.55 -14.70
CA GLY A 210 15.01 -4.44 -14.93
C GLY A 210 14.47 -3.08 -14.48
N MET A 211 13.41 -3.05 -13.66
CA MET A 211 12.84 -1.82 -13.11
C MET A 211 13.30 -1.60 -11.66
N ARG A 212 13.30 -0.34 -11.24
CA ARG A 212 13.74 0.08 -9.90
C ARG A 212 12.55 0.29 -8.96
N SER A 213 12.75 -0.06 -7.69
CA SER A 213 11.92 0.39 -6.58
C SER A 213 12.67 1.48 -5.84
N VAL A 214 12.04 2.63 -5.60
CA VAL A 214 12.71 3.79 -5.01
C VAL A 214 11.95 4.39 -3.84
N ALA A 215 12.68 5.08 -2.96
CA ALA A 215 12.14 5.97 -1.94
C ALA A 215 12.44 7.43 -2.31
N ALA A 216 11.42 8.28 -2.37
CA ALA A 216 11.53 9.71 -2.58
C ALA A 216 11.48 10.43 -1.23
N ARG A 217 12.59 10.99 -0.79
CA ARG A 217 12.72 11.59 0.55
C ARG A 217 11.80 12.78 0.77
N GLY A 218 11.55 13.57 -0.25
CA GLY A 218 10.63 14.71 -0.19
C GLY A 218 9.15 14.35 -0.20
N ALA A 219 8.79 13.10 -0.47
CA ALA A 219 7.42 12.61 -0.38
C ALA A 219 7.15 12.13 1.06
N TRP A 220 6.57 12.98 1.89
CA TRP A 220 6.24 12.61 3.26
C TRP A 220 4.72 12.58 3.48
N LEU A 221 4.23 11.54 4.16
CA LEU A 221 2.86 11.44 4.65
C LEU A 221 2.83 11.02 6.13
N PHE A 222 1.71 11.28 6.80
CA PHE A 222 1.50 10.78 8.15
C PHE A 222 1.08 9.32 8.10
N HIS A 223 1.77 8.46 8.85
CA HIS A 223 1.43 7.05 9.02
C HIS A 223 1.32 6.74 10.51
N GLU A 224 0.13 6.42 10.98
CA GLU A 224 -0.10 6.13 12.39
C GLU A 224 0.72 4.92 12.86
N GLY A 225 0.95 3.98 11.96
CA GLY A 225 1.71 2.76 12.18
C GLY A 225 0.99 1.76 13.07
N ALA A 226 1.16 0.48 12.79
CA ALA A 226 0.54 -0.60 13.55
C ALA A 226 -1.00 -0.50 13.67
N GLY A 227 -1.66 0.21 12.72
CA GLY A 227 -3.11 0.44 12.75
C GLY A 227 -3.92 -0.86 12.83
N TYR A 228 -3.49 -1.89 12.10
CA TYR A 228 -4.10 -3.21 12.16
C TYR A 228 -4.03 -3.84 13.57
N TYR A 229 -2.93 -3.64 14.30
CA TYR A 229 -2.76 -4.14 15.66
C TYR A 229 -3.65 -3.41 16.65
N ARG A 230 -3.63 -2.07 16.58
CA ARG A 230 -4.44 -1.24 17.48
C ARG A 230 -5.91 -1.55 17.33
N ASP A 231 -6.40 -1.69 16.09
CA ASP A 231 -7.78 -2.08 15.85
C ASP A 231 -8.13 -3.44 16.49
N GLN A 232 -7.25 -4.42 16.40
CA GLN A 232 -7.49 -5.73 17.03
C GLN A 232 -7.39 -5.70 18.55
N MET A 233 -6.48 -4.92 19.11
CA MET A 233 -6.32 -4.78 20.55
C MET A 233 -7.47 -3.95 21.16
N ASP A 234 -7.76 -2.79 20.58
CA ASP A 234 -8.75 -1.85 21.10
C ASP A 234 -10.19 -2.38 20.94
N ALA A 235 -10.49 -2.97 19.80
CA ALA A 235 -11.83 -3.49 19.50
C ALA A 235 -12.08 -4.93 19.99
N GLY A 236 -11.02 -5.72 20.17
CA GLY A 236 -11.13 -7.14 20.55
C GLY A 236 -10.79 -7.43 22.02
N GLY A 237 -10.23 -6.47 22.76
CA GLY A 237 -9.74 -6.69 24.12
C GLY A 237 -8.68 -7.80 24.21
N GLN A 238 -8.03 -8.13 23.09
CA GLN A 238 -7.04 -9.20 23.05
C GLN A 238 -5.70 -8.71 23.59
N PRO A 239 -5.03 -9.51 24.44
CA PRO A 239 -3.67 -9.21 24.89
C PRO A 239 -2.71 -9.08 23.70
N GLN A 240 -1.75 -8.15 23.78
CA GLN A 240 -0.71 -7.92 22.76
C GLN A 240 -0.05 -9.22 22.29
N GLU A 241 0.28 -10.10 23.23
CA GLU A 241 0.94 -11.38 22.99
C GLU A 241 0.13 -12.31 22.05
N GLN A 242 -1.21 -12.32 22.16
CA GLN A 242 -2.09 -13.10 21.29
C GLN A 242 -2.17 -12.48 19.90
N VAL A 243 -2.21 -11.16 19.79
CA VAL A 243 -2.20 -10.44 18.53
C VAL A 243 -0.89 -10.69 17.80
N ASP A 244 0.24 -10.63 18.48
CA ASP A 244 1.56 -10.90 17.93
C ASP A 244 1.70 -12.36 17.47
N ALA A 245 1.24 -13.32 18.26
CA ALA A 245 1.23 -14.74 17.88
C ALA A 245 0.38 -15.00 16.65
N SER A 246 -0.82 -14.41 16.57
CA SER A 246 -1.70 -14.51 15.41
C SER A 246 -1.07 -13.92 14.15
N ARG A 247 -0.38 -12.78 14.29
CA ARG A 247 0.36 -12.17 13.18
C ARG A 247 1.48 -13.08 12.70
N MET A 248 2.32 -13.56 13.61
CA MET A 248 3.45 -14.41 13.25
C MET A 248 3.00 -15.71 12.57
N HIS A 249 1.84 -16.25 12.96
CA HIS A 249 1.26 -17.37 12.22
C HIS A 249 0.97 -17.00 10.76
N VAL A 250 0.32 -15.87 10.49
CA VAL A 250 0.02 -15.42 9.11
C VAL A 250 1.31 -15.11 8.34
N VAL A 251 2.30 -14.51 8.99
CA VAL A 251 3.63 -14.25 8.39
C VAL A 251 4.29 -15.57 7.96
N ASN A 252 4.31 -16.56 8.84
CA ASN A 252 4.94 -17.86 8.55
C ASN A 252 4.21 -18.61 7.42
N GLU A 253 2.88 -18.60 7.39
CA GLU A 253 2.13 -19.22 6.30
C GLU A 253 2.40 -18.54 4.95
N ALA A 254 2.47 -17.21 4.92
CA ALA A 254 2.83 -16.47 3.72
C ALA A 254 4.31 -16.72 3.32
N TYR A 255 5.20 -16.83 4.29
CA TYR A 255 6.61 -17.17 4.06
C TYR A 255 6.79 -18.56 3.46
N LYS A 256 6.01 -19.56 3.87
CA LYS A 256 6.05 -20.91 3.24
C LYS A 256 5.74 -20.85 1.74
N VAL A 257 4.76 -20.01 1.36
CA VAL A 257 4.45 -19.77 -0.06
C VAL A 257 5.63 -19.10 -0.76
N PHE A 258 6.22 -18.08 -0.14
CA PHE A 258 7.37 -17.36 -0.66
C PHE A 258 8.57 -18.29 -0.85
N ARG A 259 8.93 -19.07 0.17
CA ARG A 259 9.99 -20.07 0.13
C ARG A 259 9.78 -21.08 -1.01
N THR A 260 8.58 -21.65 -1.11
CA THR A 260 8.24 -22.61 -2.17
C THR A 260 8.37 -22.00 -3.56
N LYS A 261 8.00 -20.74 -3.73
CA LYS A 261 8.07 -20.05 -5.02
C LYS A 261 9.50 -19.66 -5.38
N TRP A 262 10.25 -19.09 -4.43
CA TRP A 262 11.54 -18.48 -4.72
C TRP A 262 12.71 -19.45 -4.55
N ASP A 263 12.85 -20.05 -3.39
CA ASP A 263 13.91 -21.02 -3.11
C ASP A 263 13.53 -21.94 -1.94
N PRO A 264 13.23 -23.23 -2.20
CA PRO A 264 12.91 -24.21 -1.15
C PRO A 264 14.05 -24.47 -0.17
N SER A 265 15.28 -24.07 -0.47
CA SER A 265 16.43 -24.24 0.43
C SER A 265 16.50 -23.18 1.54
N LEU A 266 15.70 -22.11 1.45
CA LEU A 266 15.57 -21.13 2.54
C LEU A 266 15.13 -21.80 3.85
N PRO A 267 15.41 -21.20 5.04
CA PRO A 267 14.95 -21.73 6.31
C PRO A 267 13.46 -22.09 6.32
N GLU A 268 13.07 -23.08 7.10
CA GLU A 268 11.65 -23.49 7.17
C GLU A 268 10.77 -22.42 7.83
N ASP A 269 11.27 -21.84 8.91
CA ASP A 269 10.62 -20.75 9.62
C ASP A 269 11.11 -19.40 9.10
N TYR A 270 10.28 -18.38 9.19
CA TYR A 270 10.60 -17.03 8.78
C TYR A 270 11.79 -16.45 9.56
N PRO A 271 12.93 -16.18 8.90
CA PRO A 271 14.16 -15.79 9.59
C PRO A 271 14.24 -14.28 9.89
N GLY A 272 13.20 -13.51 9.56
CA GLY A 272 13.24 -12.05 9.54
C GLY A 272 13.53 -11.50 8.13
N ALA A 273 12.98 -10.31 7.83
CA ALA A 273 13.03 -9.74 6.47
C ALA A 273 14.46 -9.63 5.94
N TRP A 274 15.36 -9.08 6.72
CA TRP A 274 16.75 -8.82 6.31
C TRP A 274 17.68 -10.04 6.33
N SER A 275 17.19 -11.18 6.81
CA SER A 275 17.92 -12.46 6.73
C SER A 275 17.68 -13.23 5.44
N ILE A 276 16.76 -12.76 4.58
CA ILE A 276 16.47 -13.37 3.28
C ILE A 276 17.47 -12.83 2.24
N PRO A 277 18.14 -13.70 1.47
CA PRO A 277 19.17 -13.29 0.51
C PRO A 277 18.56 -12.81 -0.82
N TYR A 278 17.85 -11.69 -0.82
CA TYR A 278 17.08 -11.19 -1.98
C TYR A 278 17.90 -11.05 -3.26
N ALA A 279 19.15 -10.60 -3.16
CA ALA A 279 20.04 -10.49 -4.32
C ALA A 279 20.26 -11.85 -5.01
N GLN A 280 20.42 -12.92 -4.21
CA GLN A 280 20.56 -14.28 -4.74
C GLN A 280 19.26 -14.76 -5.36
N LEU A 281 18.12 -14.52 -4.70
CA LEU A 281 16.80 -14.88 -5.23
C LEU A 281 16.52 -14.21 -6.58
N ARG A 282 16.89 -12.93 -6.75
CA ARG A 282 16.77 -12.22 -8.02
C ARG A 282 17.60 -12.85 -9.15
N ALA A 283 18.75 -13.42 -8.80
CA ALA A 283 19.67 -14.03 -9.78
C ALA A 283 19.26 -15.44 -10.22
N ILE A 284 18.32 -16.11 -9.55
CA ILE A 284 17.90 -17.47 -9.90
C ILE A 284 17.24 -17.47 -11.29
N PRO A 285 17.74 -18.26 -12.26
CA PRO A 285 17.10 -18.38 -13.56
C PRO A 285 15.66 -18.90 -13.45
N ARG A 286 14.74 -18.33 -14.21
CA ARG A 286 13.32 -18.72 -14.22
C ARG A 286 12.84 -18.92 -15.66
N PRO A 287 11.84 -19.78 -15.89
CA PRO A 287 11.23 -19.93 -17.20
C PRO A 287 10.62 -18.60 -17.71
N PRO A 288 10.56 -18.38 -19.01
CA PRO A 288 9.87 -17.25 -19.60
C PRO A 288 8.42 -17.12 -19.07
N GLY A 289 7.99 -15.90 -18.76
CA GLY A 289 6.65 -15.62 -18.26
C GLY A 289 6.44 -15.91 -16.76
N TRP A 290 7.41 -16.49 -16.07
CA TRP A 290 7.29 -16.81 -14.63
C TRP A 290 7.11 -15.56 -13.75
N ASP A 291 7.70 -14.44 -14.17
CA ASP A 291 7.62 -13.17 -13.45
C ASP A 291 6.30 -12.42 -13.71
N PHE A 292 5.45 -12.89 -14.63
CA PHE A 292 4.18 -12.24 -14.95
C PHE A 292 2.99 -12.94 -14.26
N ILE A 293 2.22 -12.18 -13.47
CA ILE A 293 0.98 -12.64 -12.85
C ILE A 293 -0.19 -11.89 -13.51
N PRO A 294 -1.14 -12.59 -14.17
CA PRO A 294 -2.28 -11.92 -14.80
C PRO A 294 -3.12 -11.11 -13.81
N LEU A 295 -3.64 -9.98 -14.27
CA LEU A 295 -4.64 -9.22 -13.54
C LEU A 295 -5.96 -10.00 -13.55
N ILE A 296 -6.46 -10.33 -12.37
CA ILE A 296 -7.72 -11.08 -12.21
C ILE A 296 -8.73 -10.15 -11.54
N PRO A 297 -9.84 -9.82 -12.22
CA PRO A 297 -10.91 -9.03 -11.60
C PRO A 297 -11.53 -9.82 -10.43
N PRO A 298 -12.10 -9.13 -9.43
CA PRO A 298 -12.72 -9.80 -8.30
C PRO A 298 -13.90 -10.65 -8.78
N PRO A 299 -14.05 -11.87 -8.26
CA PRO A 299 -15.21 -12.70 -8.55
C PRO A 299 -16.50 -12.01 -8.09
N PRO A 300 -17.60 -12.04 -8.87
CA PRO A 300 -18.86 -11.39 -8.51
C PRO A 300 -19.44 -11.82 -7.18
N LEU A 301 -19.17 -13.06 -6.76
CA LEU A 301 -19.71 -13.65 -5.53
C LEU A 301 -19.01 -13.17 -4.24
N ILE A 302 -17.85 -12.55 -4.33
CA ILE A 302 -17.08 -12.06 -3.17
C ILE A 302 -17.00 -10.54 -3.11
N CYS A 303 -17.60 -9.83 -4.06
CA CYS A 303 -17.54 -8.38 -4.15
C CYS A 303 -18.93 -7.80 -4.45
N ARG A 304 -19.34 -6.78 -3.69
CA ARG A 304 -20.53 -5.97 -3.98
C ARG A 304 -20.08 -4.55 -4.32
N SER A 305 -20.63 -4.01 -5.40
CA SER A 305 -20.51 -2.59 -5.74
C SER A 305 -21.73 -1.84 -5.23
N PHE A 306 -21.55 -0.66 -4.68
CA PHE A 306 -22.60 0.20 -4.18
C PHE A 306 -22.74 1.43 -5.10
#